data_59890409c4f26269b242fe9c1d94fb18
#
_entry.id   59890409c4f26269b242fe9c1d94fb18
#
_cell.length_a   1.000
_cell.length_b   1.000
_cell.length_c   1.000
_cell.angle_alpha   90.00
_cell.angle_beta   90.00
_cell.angle_gamma   90.00
#
_symmetry.space_group_name_H-M   'P 1'
#
loop_
_entity.id
_entity.type
_entity.pdbx_description
1 polymer ?
#
loop_
_entity_poly.entity_id
_entity_poly.type
_entity_poly.pdbx_seq_one_letter_code
_entity_poly.pdbx_strand_id
1 'polypeptide(L)'
;MAKIHGGQVVARALKVLGTDTIFTLTGGHILAILDGCVQEGIKVVDVRHEQTAAHAAEAYTRLTGKLGVAAVTAGPGVTDAMTAVATAHSAGTPMLLLGGRHLLRQELMGGLQEMNHPPLFEGITRWAGTAWQTHRLADYVMTAARHAFEGRGGPVFLDIPMDVQLDMVDSDAAPIPPAPAFRTGGVDAGTLDAIVDALARAERPVIFAGFDSRGGSNRLATLAEALDSPTFTNGRARGSLPPDHPRAGNHARSQAFAEADLVLALGVDWDFRTGYGQKIAGDATVIQVDADGSRIGWNRPVHLGVVADPLTVVAQLVDVADRFTPARPRPFSESIMTEEAAKRAGLEVEASSDDIPVDPQRFGRDVASFFGPDAIVAVDGGDIVSTTARWLQVSHPGHVLDPGPFGSLGTGPGYAIAAKSVFPDRRVGIVFGDGGFGFHGMEFDTMVRLGLDVVGVVGNDGVWSNIKTVHRMFYPERLVATDLGVRPYHAMVEALGGYGEFVTDPHEIPPALKRAEASGRPALVNVHLAETMRMSSNYSQ
;
A
#
# COMPACT_ATOMS: atom_id res chain seq x y z
N MET A 1 17.47 -41.50 2.92
CA MET A 1 17.17 -40.06 3.04
C MET A 1 15.77 -39.78 2.51
N ALA A 2 15.03 -38.86 3.10
CA ALA A 2 13.70 -38.52 2.62
C ALA A 2 13.81 -37.76 1.27
N LYS A 3 13.07 -38.18 0.27
CA LYS A 3 12.95 -37.46 -1.00
C LYS A 3 11.84 -36.43 -0.90
N ILE A 4 12.11 -35.23 -1.41
CA ILE A 4 11.16 -34.11 -1.48
C ILE A 4 11.10 -33.60 -2.92
N HIS A 5 9.95 -33.12 -3.35
CA HIS A 5 9.81 -32.48 -4.66
C HIS A 5 10.23 -31.01 -4.62
N GLY A 6 10.54 -30.44 -5.79
CA GLY A 6 11.02 -29.06 -5.88
C GLY A 6 10.06 -28.03 -5.27
N GLY A 7 8.75 -28.21 -5.39
CA GLY A 7 7.77 -27.33 -4.74
C GLY A 7 7.91 -27.29 -3.23
N GLN A 8 8.26 -28.42 -2.59
CA GLN A 8 8.54 -28.46 -1.14
C GLN A 8 9.86 -27.75 -0.81
N VAL A 9 10.88 -27.79 -1.67
CA VAL A 9 12.11 -26.99 -1.49
C VAL A 9 11.78 -25.49 -1.50
N VAL A 10 10.93 -25.04 -2.43
CA VAL A 10 10.44 -23.64 -2.45
C VAL A 10 9.74 -23.29 -1.14
N ALA A 11 8.78 -24.12 -0.71
CA ALA A 11 8.03 -23.86 0.52
C ALA A 11 8.92 -23.77 1.77
N ARG A 12 9.91 -24.65 1.90
CA ARG A 12 10.91 -24.60 2.99
C ARG A 12 11.71 -23.30 2.97
N ALA A 13 12.13 -22.84 1.78
CA ALA A 13 12.83 -21.57 1.66
C ALA A 13 11.95 -20.38 2.08
N LEU A 14 10.67 -20.36 1.66
CA LEU A 14 9.69 -19.35 2.07
C LEU A 14 9.48 -19.35 3.60
N LYS A 15 9.38 -20.53 4.20
CA LYS A 15 9.24 -20.67 5.67
C LYS A 15 10.44 -20.10 6.43
N VAL A 16 11.67 -20.34 5.95
CA VAL A 16 12.89 -19.76 6.53
C VAL A 16 12.89 -18.23 6.39
N LEU A 17 12.31 -17.67 5.32
CA LEU A 17 12.12 -16.23 5.15
C LEU A 17 10.99 -15.66 6.04
N GLY A 18 10.28 -16.51 6.79
CA GLY A 18 9.20 -16.10 7.70
C GLY A 18 7.84 -15.93 7.01
N THR A 19 7.70 -16.33 5.74
CA THR A 19 6.41 -16.34 5.05
C THR A 19 5.54 -17.47 5.62
N ASP A 20 4.38 -17.13 6.14
CA ASP A 20 3.39 -18.06 6.72
C ASP A 20 2.10 -18.17 5.89
N THR A 21 1.95 -17.30 4.89
CA THR A 21 0.78 -17.24 4.03
C THR A 21 1.21 -16.88 2.61
N ILE A 22 0.66 -17.59 1.61
CA ILE A 22 0.78 -17.24 0.19
C ILE A 22 -0.60 -17.02 -0.42
N PHE A 23 -0.64 -16.22 -1.49
CA PHE A 23 -1.85 -15.92 -2.24
C PHE A 23 -1.75 -16.51 -3.65
N THR A 24 -2.86 -17.02 -4.18
CA THR A 24 -2.82 -17.74 -5.46
C THR A 24 -4.16 -17.70 -6.19
N LEU A 25 -4.13 -17.78 -7.51
CA LEU A 25 -5.16 -18.47 -8.27
C LEU A 25 -4.53 -19.75 -8.78
N THR A 26 -5.13 -20.90 -8.43
CA THR A 26 -4.56 -22.21 -8.72
C THR A 26 -4.47 -22.49 -10.22
N GLY A 27 -3.49 -23.31 -10.61
CA GLY A 27 -3.34 -23.79 -11.98
C GLY A 27 -2.30 -24.92 -12.08
N GLY A 28 -2.33 -25.66 -13.17
CA GLY A 28 -1.52 -26.87 -13.33
C GLY A 28 -0.02 -26.69 -13.14
N HIS A 29 0.51 -25.52 -13.49
CA HIS A 29 1.95 -25.26 -13.49
C HIS A 29 2.53 -24.85 -12.11
N ILE A 30 1.71 -24.82 -11.05
CA ILE A 30 2.16 -24.45 -9.67
C ILE A 30 1.71 -25.45 -8.60
N LEU A 31 1.10 -26.57 -8.99
CA LEU A 31 0.54 -27.53 -8.03
C LEU A 31 1.56 -28.04 -7.02
N ALA A 32 2.80 -28.31 -7.44
CA ALA A 32 3.83 -28.77 -6.53
C ALA A 32 4.25 -27.71 -5.51
N ILE A 33 4.20 -26.41 -5.89
CA ILE A 33 4.45 -25.31 -4.94
C ILE A 33 3.34 -25.26 -3.89
N LEU A 34 2.07 -25.36 -4.32
CA LEU A 34 0.93 -25.35 -3.39
C LEU A 34 0.95 -26.56 -2.45
N ASP A 35 1.25 -27.76 -2.97
CA ASP A 35 1.40 -28.96 -2.16
C ASP A 35 2.54 -28.81 -1.13
N GLY A 36 3.70 -28.31 -1.56
CA GLY A 36 4.81 -28.01 -0.67
C GLY A 36 4.45 -27.02 0.43
N CYS A 37 3.68 -25.98 0.12
CA CYS A 37 3.20 -25.02 1.12
C CYS A 37 2.32 -25.69 2.18
N VAL A 38 1.40 -26.57 1.77
CA VAL A 38 0.55 -27.33 2.70
C VAL A 38 1.39 -28.24 3.58
N GLN A 39 2.37 -28.97 3.01
CA GLN A 39 3.26 -29.86 3.75
C GLN A 39 4.10 -29.12 4.80
N GLU A 40 4.53 -27.90 4.50
CA GLU A 40 5.35 -27.08 5.40
C GLU A 40 4.52 -26.17 6.33
N GLY A 41 3.17 -26.26 6.26
CA GLY A 41 2.25 -25.50 7.12
C GLY A 41 2.16 -24.01 6.76
N ILE A 42 2.37 -23.66 5.50
CA ILE A 42 2.13 -22.33 4.95
C ILE A 42 0.67 -22.26 4.50
N LYS A 43 -0.08 -21.27 4.97
CA LYS A 43 -1.47 -21.05 4.57
C LYS A 43 -1.54 -20.66 3.09
N VAL A 44 -2.42 -21.31 2.34
CA VAL A 44 -2.70 -20.98 0.95
C VAL A 44 -4.06 -20.28 0.89
N VAL A 45 -4.08 -19.07 0.37
CA VAL A 45 -5.28 -18.24 0.17
C VAL A 45 -5.53 -18.12 -1.33
N ASP A 46 -6.58 -18.82 -1.83
CA ASP A 46 -6.95 -18.76 -3.24
C ASP A 46 -7.99 -17.66 -3.49
N VAL A 47 -7.81 -16.94 -4.59
CA VAL A 47 -8.63 -15.82 -5.03
C VAL A 47 -9.28 -16.08 -6.39
N ARG A 48 -9.98 -15.09 -6.95
CA ARG A 48 -10.68 -15.21 -8.24
C ARG A 48 -9.91 -14.62 -9.42
N HIS A 49 -8.83 -13.89 -9.15
CA HIS A 49 -8.02 -13.25 -10.18
C HIS A 49 -6.56 -13.12 -9.72
N GLU A 50 -5.60 -13.38 -10.58
CA GLU A 50 -4.17 -13.34 -10.27
C GLU A 50 -3.67 -11.96 -9.83
N GLN A 51 -4.25 -10.91 -10.40
CA GLN A 51 -3.97 -9.55 -9.96
C GLN A 51 -4.33 -9.36 -8.48
N THR A 52 -5.46 -9.95 -8.02
CA THR A 52 -5.85 -9.92 -6.61
C THR A 52 -4.85 -10.69 -5.73
N ALA A 53 -4.36 -11.84 -6.19
CA ALA A 53 -3.33 -12.60 -5.47
C ALA A 53 -2.07 -11.76 -5.27
N ALA A 54 -1.60 -11.09 -6.32
CA ALA A 54 -0.41 -10.25 -6.26
C ALA A 54 -0.62 -8.98 -5.41
N HIS A 55 -1.79 -8.32 -5.47
CA HIS A 55 -2.13 -7.23 -4.55
C HIS A 55 -2.19 -7.70 -3.10
N ALA A 56 -2.74 -8.89 -2.84
CA ALA A 56 -2.75 -9.45 -1.50
C ALA A 56 -1.32 -9.72 -0.98
N ALA A 57 -0.42 -10.20 -1.82
CA ALA A 57 0.99 -10.38 -1.47
C ALA A 57 1.67 -9.03 -1.16
N GLU A 58 1.41 -7.98 -1.94
CA GLU A 58 1.88 -6.63 -1.65
C GLU A 58 1.38 -6.15 -0.27
N ALA A 59 0.08 -6.26 -0.01
CA ALA A 59 -0.51 -5.85 1.25
C ALA A 59 0.04 -6.65 2.44
N TYR A 60 0.28 -7.95 2.26
CA TYR A 60 0.90 -8.79 3.29
C TYR A 60 2.25 -8.20 3.73
N THR A 61 3.10 -7.78 2.78
CA THR A 61 4.37 -7.12 3.12
C THR A 61 4.14 -5.79 3.82
N ARG A 62 3.22 -4.97 3.32
CA ARG A 62 2.91 -3.66 3.91
C ARG A 62 2.38 -3.78 5.35
N LEU A 63 1.71 -4.85 5.68
CA LEU A 63 1.14 -5.13 7.00
C LEU A 63 2.11 -5.80 7.96
N THR A 64 2.96 -6.72 7.48
CA THR A 64 3.78 -7.59 8.32
C THR A 64 5.28 -7.28 8.31
N GLY A 65 5.79 -6.65 7.25
CA GLY A 65 7.23 -6.51 6.99
C GLY A 65 7.90 -7.77 6.46
N LYS A 66 7.18 -8.89 6.40
CA LYS A 66 7.66 -10.14 5.82
C LYS A 66 7.53 -10.12 4.30
N LEU A 67 8.22 -11.02 3.60
CA LEU A 67 8.07 -11.17 2.15
C LEU A 67 6.66 -11.68 1.81
N GLY A 68 5.86 -10.87 1.14
CA GLY A 68 4.59 -11.29 0.56
C GLY A 68 4.83 -12.12 -0.71
N VAL A 69 4.08 -13.19 -0.86
CA VAL A 69 4.27 -14.15 -1.96
C VAL A 69 2.94 -14.42 -2.65
N ALA A 70 2.93 -14.24 -3.98
CA ALA A 70 1.86 -14.75 -4.83
C ALA A 70 2.40 -15.86 -5.75
N ALA A 71 1.61 -16.90 -5.97
CA ALA A 71 1.92 -17.97 -6.93
C ALA A 71 0.81 -18.06 -7.98
N VAL A 72 1.19 -18.05 -9.26
CA VAL A 72 0.25 -18.01 -10.38
C VAL A 72 0.69 -18.98 -11.49
N THR A 73 -0.28 -19.49 -12.25
CA THR A 73 0.02 -20.44 -13.35
C THR A 73 0.76 -19.77 -14.50
N ALA A 74 1.27 -20.55 -15.44
CA ALA A 74 1.99 -20.07 -16.63
C ALA A 74 1.11 -19.24 -17.56
N GLY A 75 1.73 -18.49 -18.45
CA GLY A 75 1.08 -17.72 -19.51
C GLY A 75 0.12 -16.67 -18.97
N PRO A 76 -1.20 -16.81 -19.16
CA PRO A 76 -2.18 -15.81 -18.73
C PRO A 76 -2.12 -15.55 -17.23
N GLY A 77 -1.90 -16.55 -16.38
CA GLY A 77 -1.80 -16.33 -14.95
C GLY A 77 -0.66 -15.38 -14.57
N VAL A 78 0.50 -15.53 -15.20
CA VAL A 78 1.64 -14.61 -15.02
C VAL A 78 1.32 -13.22 -15.57
N THR A 79 0.72 -13.12 -16.77
CA THR A 79 0.44 -11.82 -17.40
C THR A 79 -0.66 -11.05 -16.67
N ASP A 80 -1.68 -11.73 -16.14
CA ASP A 80 -2.76 -11.11 -15.37
C ASP A 80 -2.28 -10.52 -14.03
N ALA A 81 -1.18 -11.01 -13.47
CA ALA A 81 -0.58 -10.46 -12.25
C ALA A 81 0.28 -9.19 -12.48
N MET A 82 0.63 -8.85 -13.73
CA MET A 82 1.62 -7.79 -14.04
C MET A 82 1.24 -6.42 -13.48
N THR A 83 -0.03 -6.03 -13.56
CA THR A 83 -0.49 -4.73 -13.04
C THR A 83 -0.21 -4.59 -11.54
N ALA A 84 -0.45 -5.65 -10.77
CA ALA A 84 -0.18 -5.63 -9.32
C ALA A 84 1.33 -5.57 -9.03
N VAL A 85 2.15 -6.27 -9.81
CA VAL A 85 3.62 -6.16 -9.71
C VAL A 85 4.09 -4.74 -10.02
N ALA A 86 3.56 -4.09 -11.06
CA ALA A 86 3.87 -2.70 -11.38
C ALA A 86 3.44 -1.73 -10.27
N THR A 87 2.29 -2.01 -9.61
CA THR A 87 1.83 -1.25 -8.43
C THR A 87 2.83 -1.36 -7.28
N ALA A 88 3.24 -2.58 -6.93
CA ALA A 88 4.24 -2.84 -5.90
C ALA A 88 5.61 -2.20 -6.24
N HIS A 89 6.01 -2.22 -7.52
CA HIS A 89 7.24 -1.57 -8.00
C HIS A 89 7.20 -0.06 -7.76
N SER A 90 6.12 0.59 -8.17
CA SER A 90 5.95 2.03 -7.99
C SER A 90 5.88 2.44 -6.50
N ALA A 91 5.32 1.57 -5.66
CA ALA A 91 5.24 1.77 -4.21
C ALA A 91 6.54 1.40 -3.47
N GLY A 92 7.51 0.76 -4.13
CA GLY A 92 8.73 0.23 -3.51
C GLY A 92 8.42 -0.86 -2.48
N THR A 93 7.40 -1.70 -2.73
CA THR A 93 6.98 -2.75 -1.79
C THR A 93 7.62 -4.08 -2.15
N PRO A 94 8.40 -4.71 -1.25
CA PRO A 94 8.92 -6.05 -1.45
C PRO A 94 7.79 -7.07 -1.66
N MET A 95 7.84 -7.84 -2.73
CA MET A 95 6.99 -9.02 -2.94
C MET A 95 7.65 -9.98 -3.91
N LEU A 96 7.31 -11.26 -3.81
CA LEU A 96 7.74 -12.30 -4.73
C LEU A 96 6.53 -12.83 -5.51
N LEU A 97 6.56 -12.66 -6.84
CA LEU A 97 5.66 -13.37 -7.72
C LEU A 97 6.35 -14.66 -8.21
N LEU A 98 5.80 -15.81 -7.84
CA LEU A 98 6.18 -17.12 -8.35
C LEU A 98 5.31 -17.42 -9.59
N GLY A 99 5.92 -17.49 -10.76
CA GLY A 99 5.28 -17.91 -11.99
C GLY A 99 5.50 -19.40 -12.26
N GLY A 100 4.45 -20.14 -12.53
CA GLY A 100 4.60 -21.45 -13.15
C GLY A 100 5.10 -21.30 -14.59
N ARG A 101 5.80 -22.31 -15.10
CA ARG A 101 6.22 -22.40 -16.49
C ARG A 101 5.97 -23.80 -17.01
N HIS A 102 5.74 -23.93 -18.32
CA HIS A 102 5.64 -25.23 -18.97
C HIS A 102 6.91 -26.07 -18.77
N LEU A 103 6.85 -27.35 -19.14
CA LEU A 103 7.97 -28.29 -18.97
C LEU A 103 9.19 -27.85 -19.82
N LEU A 104 10.38 -27.78 -19.24
CA LEU A 104 11.61 -27.46 -19.98
C LEU A 104 11.83 -28.36 -21.21
N ARG A 105 11.54 -29.63 -21.07
CA ARG A 105 11.65 -30.59 -22.18
C ARG A 105 10.70 -30.32 -23.35
N GLN A 106 9.72 -29.44 -23.20
CA GLN A 106 8.78 -29.00 -24.22
C GLN A 106 9.02 -27.56 -24.68
N GLU A 107 10.14 -26.98 -24.31
CA GLU A 107 10.51 -25.61 -24.73
C GLU A 107 10.52 -25.49 -26.25
N LEU A 108 9.85 -24.48 -26.80
CA LEU A 108 9.65 -24.22 -28.24
C LEU A 108 8.86 -25.27 -28.98
N MET A 109 8.07 -26.10 -28.28
CA MET A 109 7.19 -27.07 -28.87
C MET A 109 5.72 -26.64 -28.97
N GLY A 110 5.39 -25.42 -28.53
CA GLY A 110 4.00 -24.94 -28.47
C GLY A 110 3.20 -25.58 -27.33
N GLY A 111 3.84 -25.78 -26.19
CA GLY A 111 3.21 -26.30 -24.96
C GLY A 111 2.09 -25.39 -24.45
N LEU A 112 1.14 -25.95 -23.67
CA LEU A 112 0.07 -25.17 -23.07
C LEU A 112 0.67 -24.01 -22.23
N GLN A 113 0.22 -22.80 -22.51
CA GLN A 113 0.66 -21.57 -21.79
C GLN A 113 2.18 -21.31 -21.86
N GLU A 114 2.83 -21.84 -22.90
CA GLU A 114 4.25 -21.61 -23.12
C GLU A 114 4.54 -20.14 -23.38
N MET A 115 5.41 -19.58 -22.56
CA MET A 115 5.87 -18.18 -22.67
C MET A 115 7.20 -17.99 -21.94
N ASN A 116 8.06 -17.13 -22.48
CA ASN A 116 9.24 -16.65 -21.78
C ASN A 116 8.86 -15.42 -20.94
N HIS A 117 8.55 -15.63 -19.66
CA HIS A 117 8.00 -14.59 -18.80
C HIS A 117 9.02 -13.55 -18.29
N PRO A 118 10.28 -13.89 -17.88
CA PRO A 118 11.16 -12.93 -17.24
C PRO A 118 11.35 -11.60 -17.97
N PRO A 119 11.49 -11.53 -19.31
CA PRO A 119 11.62 -10.27 -20.03
C PRO A 119 10.43 -9.31 -19.86
N LEU A 120 9.24 -9.83 -19.58
CA LEU A 120 8.04 -9.01 -19.35
C LEU A 120 8.12 -8.23 -18.02
N PHE A 121 8.95 -8.69 -17.10
CA PHE A 121 9.07 -8.14 -15.75
C PHE A 121 10.29 -7.24 -15.55
N GLU A 122 11.22 -7.16 -16.50
CA GLU A 122 12.46 -6.38 -16.36
C GLU A 122 12.22 -4.92 -15.99
N GLY A 123 11.17 -4.28 -16.55
CA GLY A 123 10.85 -2.88 -16.30
C GLY A 123 10.02 -2.62 -15.03
N ILE A 124 9.49 -3.67 -14.39
CA ILE A 124 8.54 -3.55 -13.27
C ILE A 124 8.94 -4.38 -12.04
N THR A 125 10.16 -4.92 -12.02
CA THR A 125 10.73 -5.66 -10.89
C THR A 125 12.16 -5.23 -10.60
N ARG A 126 12.65 -5.57 -9.40
CA ARG A 126 14.06 -5.42 -9.01
C ARG A 126 14.92 -6.55 -9.59
N TRP A 127 14.31 -7.69 -9.83
CA TRP A 127 14.95 -8.87 -10.38
C TRP A 127 13.89 -9.81 -10.97
N ALA A 128 14.20 -10.40 -12.11
CA ALA A 128 13.40 -11.43 -12.75
C ALA A 128 14.31 -12.56 -13.24
N GLY A 129 13.91 -13.81 -13.03
CA GLY A 129 14.72 -14.94 -13.45
C GLY A 129 13.96 -16.25 -13.51
N THR A 130 14.59 -17.28 -14.09
CA THR A 130 14.06 -18.65 -14.18
C THR A 130 14.91 -19.60 -13.34
N ALA A 131 14.25 -20.47 -12.59
CA ALA A 131 14.91 -21.56 -11.85
C ALA A 131 15.09 -22.79 -12.76
N TRP A 132 16.33 -23.18 -13.01
CA TRP A 132 16.66 -24.26 -13.93
C TRP A 132 16.96 -25.61 -13.25
N GLN A 133 17.12 -25.63 -11.93
CA GLN A 133 17.62 -26.82 -11.21
C GLN A 133 16.88 -27.01 -9.89
N THR A 134 16.26 -28.17 -9.71
CA THR A 134 15.46 -28.51 -8.55
C THR A 134 16.22 -28.40 -7.23
N HIS A 135 17.44 -28.91 -7.14
CA HIS A 135 18.25 -28.87 -5.92
C HIS A 135 18.73 -27.46 -5.54
N ARG A 136 18.61 -26.48 -6.45
CA ARG A 136 18.96 -25.07 -6.21
C ARG A 136 17.76 -24.15 -6.04
N LEU A 137 16.54 -24.68 -5.96
CA LEU A 137 15.34 -23.84 -5.83
C LEU A 137 15.39 -22.92 -4.63
N ALA A 138 15.95 -23.38 -3.50
CA ALA A 138 16.14 -22.54 -2.33
C ALA A 138 17.09 -21.34 -2.61
N ASP A 139 18.17 -21.55 -3.37
CA ASP A 139 19.10 -20.48 -3.75
C ASP A 139 18.41 -19.40 -4.60
N TYR A 140 17.55 -19.82 -5.55
CA TYR A 140 16.79 -18.89 -6.39
C TYR A 140 15.80 -18.06 -5.54
N VAL A 141 15.07 -18.71 -4.62
CA VAL A 141 14.14 -18.01 -3.70
C VAL A 141 14.90 -17.03 -2.81
N MET A 142 16.06 -17.42 -2.24
CA MET A 142 16.87 -16.53 -1.41
C MET A 142 17.49 -15.39 -2.23
N THR A 143 17.83 -15.62 -3.49
CA THR A 143 18.31 -14.56 -4.39
C THR A 143 17.20 -13.55 -4.67
N ALA A 144 16.00 -14.02 -5.02
CA ALA A 144 14.83 -13.18 -5.20
C ALA A 144 14.54 -12.34 -3.93
N ALA A 145 14.57 -12.98 -2.74
CA ALA A 145 14.34 -12.28 -1.48
C ALA A 145 15.37 -11.17 -1.22
N ARG A 146 16.67 -11.42 -1.51
CA ARG A 146 17.70 -10.38 -1.38
C ARG A 146 17.40 -9.17 -2.23
N HIS A 147 17.07 -9.35 -3.50
CA HIS A 147 16.71 -8.25 -4.40
C HIS A 147 15.41 -7.55 -4.00
N ALA A 148 14.43 -8.29 -3.45
CA ALA A 148 13.18 -7.71 -2.99
C ALA A 148 13.36 -6.68 -1.87
N PHE A 149 14.31 -6.91 -0.95
CA PHE A 149 14.57 -6.04 0.20
C PHE A 149 15.73 -5.06 0.02
N GLU A 150 16.41 -5.04 -1.12
CA GLU A 150 17.52 -4.12 -1.39
C GLU A 150 17.04 -2.66 -1.47
N GLY A 151 17.70 -1.75 -0.77
CA GLY A 151 17.38 -0.32 -0.75
C GLY A 151 15.96 -0.05 -0.23
N ARG A 152 15.13 0.62 -1.03
CA ARG A 152 13.71 0.85 -0.73
C ARG A 152 12.85 -0.42 -0.80
N GLY A 153 13.39 -1.47 -1.40
CA GLY A 153 12.66 -2.67 -1.73
C GLY A 153 11.90 -2.57 -3.05
N GLY A 154 11.23 -3.67 -3.41
CA GLY A 154 10.41 -3.77 -4.61
C GLY A 154 10.06 -5.21 -4.96
N PRO A 155 9.19 -5.42 -5.94
CA PRO A 155 8.79 -6.75 -6.36
C PRO A 155 9.91 -7.46 -7.12
N VAL A 156 9.87 -8.78 -7.06
CA VAL A 156 10.73 -9.69 -7.82
C VAL A 156 9.88 -10.79 -8.45
N PHE A 157 10.37 -11.34 -9.55
CA PHE A 157 9.70 -12.42 -10.28
C PHE A 157 10.60 -13.64 -10.37
N LEU A 158 10.09 -14.81 -10.03
CA LEU A 158 10.77 -16.09 -10.21
C LEU A 158 9.89 -17.06 -11.00
N ASP A 159 10.36 -17.38 -12.20
CA ASP A 159 9.75 -18.35 -13.12
C ASP A 159 10.24 -19.77 -12.79
N ILE A 160 9.33 -20.72 -12.54
CA ILE A 160 9.71 -22.07 -12.14
C ILE A 160 9.05 -23.10 -13.06
N PRO A 161 9.84 -23.78 -13.93
CA PRO A 161 9.31 -24.82 -14.81
C PRO A 161 8.70 -25.98 -14.03
N MET A 162 7.62 -26.55 -14.59
CA MET A 162 6.82 -27.58 -13.93
C MET A 162 7.63 -28.86 -13.64
N ASP A 163 8.52 -29.28 -14.54
CA ASP A 163 9.42 -30.43 -14.30
C ASP A 163 10.40 -30.14 -13.15
N VAL A 164 10.97 -28.94 -13.07
CA VAL A 164 11.83 -28.51 -11.96
C VAL A 164 11.08 -28.53 -10.61
N GLN A 165 9.78 -28.21 -10.61
CA GLN A 165 8.94 -28.27 -9.42
C GLN A 165 8.61 -29.72 -9.00
N LEU A 166 8.39 -30.61 -9.96
CA LEU A 166 7.94 -31.98 -9.74
C LEU A 166 9.11 -32.94 -9.47
N ASP A 167 10.30 -32.63 -9.95
CA ASP A 167 11.47 -33.49 -9.78
C ASP A 167 11.77 -33.73 -8.30
N MET A 168 12.13 -34.99 -7.98
CA MET A 168 12.43 -35.44 -6.62
C MET A 168 13.92 -35.35 -6.34
N VAL A 169 14.28 -34.71 -5.24
CA VAL A 169 15.66 -34.61 -4.75
C VAL A 169 15.77 -35.18 -3.35
N ASP A 170 16.97 -35.64 -2.99
CA ASP A 170 17.26 -35.96 -1.58
C ASP A 170 17.27 -34.66 -0.76
N SER A 171 16.59 -34.64 0.37
CA SER A 171 16.49 -33.46 1.24
C SER A 171 17.86 -32.86 1.58
N ASP A 172 18.87 -33.69 1.75
CA ASP A 172 20.24 -33.24 2.09
C ASP A 172 20.99 -32.67 0.87
N ALA A 173 20.54 -32.98 -0.35
CA ALA A 173 21.08 -32.46 -1.60
C ALA A 173 20.48 -31.12 -1.99
N ALA A 174 19.42 -30.66 -1.31
CA ALA A 174 18.78 -29.37 -1.49
C ALA A 174 18.79 -28.58 -0.17
N PRO A 175 19.95 -28.12 0.30
CA PRO A 175 20.06 -27.39 1.55
C PRO A 175 19.29 -26.06 1.48
N ILE A 176 18.65 -25.67 2.57
CA ILE A 176 17.96 -24.39 2.68
C ILE A 176 18.92 -23.40 3.36
N PRO A 177 19.39 -22.36 2.64
CA PRO A 177 20.22 -21.33 3.25
C PRO A 177 19.48 -20.58 4.36
N PRO A 178 20.19 -20.04 5.37
CA PRO A 178 19.55 -19.18 6.37
C PRO A 178 19.00 -17.91 5.70
N ALA A 179 17.95 -17.33 6.29
CA ALA A 179 17.44 -16.06 5.84
C ALA A 179 18.54 -14.98 5.89
N PRO A 180 18.67 -14.15 4.85
CA PRO A 180 19.61 -13.05 4.86
C PRO A 180 19.24 -12.06 5.96
N ALA A 181 20.20 -11.71 6.82
CA ALA A 181 20.02 -10.67 7.82
C ALA A 181 20.40 -9.32 7.21
N PHE A 182 19.40 -8.52 6.84
CA PHE A 182 19.63 -7.15 6.41
C PHE A 182 19.74 -6.24 7.62
N ARG A 183 20.83 -5.48 7.69
CA ARG A 183 20.95 -4.34 8.60
C ARG A 183 20.97 -3.08 7.74
N THR A 184 20.05 -2.18 8.01
CA THR A 184 19.99 -0.89 7.36
C THR A 184 21.03 0.04 7.97
N GLY A 185 21.75 0.78 7.13
CA GLY A 185 22.78 1.72 7.57
C GLY A 185 22.17 3.04 8.03
N GLY A 186 22.72 3.58 9.12
CA GLY A 186 22.54 4.97 9.49
C GLY A 186 23.57 5.88 8.82
N VAL A 187 23.78 7.06 9.39
CA VAL A 187 24.75 8.04 8.91
C VAL A 187 26.00 8.05 9.79
N ASP A 188 27.12 8.48 9.19
CA ASP A 188 28.35 8.77 9.95
C ASP A 188 28.18 10.00 10.84
N ALA A 189 29.13 10.19 11.80
CA ALA A 189 29.06 11.26 12.77
C ALA A 189 29.06 12.66 12.12
N GLY A 190 29.85 12.86 11.06
CA GLY A 190 29.91 14.15 10.37
C GLY A 190 28.62 14.52 9.66
N THR A 191 27.98 13.55 9.02
CA THR A 191 26.66 13.71 8.40
C THR A 191 25.59 13.95 9.47
N LEU A 192 25.64 13.21 10.59
CA LEU A 192 24.72 13.43 11.71
C LEU A 192 24.86 14.84 12.28
N ASP A 193 26.09 15.30 12.51
CA ASP A 193 26.38 16.65 12.99
C ASP A 193 25.84 17.72 12.04
N ALA A 194 26.02 17.55 10.73
CA ALA A 194 25.48 18.48 9.73
C ALA A 194 23.94 18.58 9.78
N ILE A 195 23.24 17.44 9.94
CA ILE A 195 21.78 17.42 10.10
C ILE A 195 21.39 18.14 11.41
N VAL A 196 22.02 17.77 12.53
CA VAL A 196 21.74 18.35 13.86
C VAL A 196 21.97 19.87 13.87
N ASP A 197 23.06 20.34 13.27
CA ASP A 197 23.35 21.76 13.18
C ASP A 197 22.30 22.54 12.36
N ALA A 198 21.78 21.93 11.30
CA ALA A 198 20.70 22.53 10.52
C ALA A 198 19.39 22.58 11.34
N LEU A 199 19.03 21.48 12.02
CA LEU A 199 17.85 21.41 12.88
C LEU A 199 17.90 22.40 14.04
N ALA A 200 19.08 22.57 14.65
CA ALA A 200 19.27 23.50 15.77
C ALA A 200 19.11 24.98 15.37
N ARG A 201 19.46 25.32 14.11
CA ARG A 201 19.32 26.69 13.58
C ARG A 201 17.93 27.00 13.05
N ALA A 202 17.12 25.98 12.74
CA ALA A 202 15.81 26.17 12.15
C ALA A 202 14.84 26.83 13.15
N GLU A 203 14.13 27.85 12.70
CA GLU A 203 13.06 28.51 13.45
C GLU A 203 11.67 27.99 13.06
N ARG A 204 11.53 27.52 11.81
CA ARG A 204 10.29 27.01 11.22
C ARG A 204 10.48 25.63 10.56
N PRO A 205 10.94 24.63 11.33
CA PRO A 205 11.16 23.29 10.80
C PRO A 205 9.84 22.57 10.50
N VAL A 206 9.84 21.75 9.46
CA VAL A 206 8.75 20.82 9.12
C VAL A 206 9.34 19.42 8.90
N ILE A 207 8.73 18.40 9.50
CA ILE A 207 9.04 17.00 9.21
C ILE A 207 8.01 16.47 8.20
N PHE A 208 8.51 15.83 7.15
CA PHE A 208 7.68 15.13 6.18
C PHE A 208 8.17 13.70 5.99
N ALA A 209 7.35 12.72 6.38
CA ALA A 209 7.71 11.31 6.39
C ALA A 209 6.86 10.48 5.43
N GLY A 210 7.51 9.61 4.65
CA GLY A 210 6.90 8.67 3.69
C GLY A 210 7.40 7.23 3.84
N PHE A 211 8.33 6.97 4.74
CA PHE A 211 8.98 5.68 4.95
C PHE A 211 8.15 4.70 5.78
N ASP A 212 8.56 3.43 5.73
CA ASP A 212 7.99 2.39 6.59
C ASP A 212 8.54 2.52 8.02
N SER A 213 7.68 2.91 8.96
CA SER A 213 8.05 3.14 10.36
C SER A 213 7.70 1.96 11.29
N ARG A 214 7.28 0.81 10.75
CA ARG A 214 7.01 -0.39 11.57
C ARG A 214 8.26 -0.79 12.36
N GLY A 215 8.06 -1.17 13.61
CA GLY A 215 9.16 -1.50 14.52
C GLY A 215 9.84 -0.30 15.18
N GLY A 216 9.47 0.94 14.82
CA GLY A 216 10.00 2.18 15.40
C GLY A 216 8.94 3.27 15.54
N SER A 217 7.67 2.89 15.69
CA SER A 217 6.49 3.77 15.60
C SER A 217 6.57 5.02 16.49
N ASN A 218 7.11 4.91 17.69
CA ASN A 218 7.18 6.05 18.61
C ASN A 218 8.34 7.02 18.32
N ARG A 219 9.34 6.61 17.53
CA ARG A 219 10.53 7.44 17.29
C ARG A 219 10.24 8.68 16.45
N LEU A 220 9.34 8.56 15.46
CA LEU A 220 8.93 9.74 14.69
C LEU A 220 8.16 10.73 15.56
N ALA A 221 7.30 10.25 16.46
CA ALA A 221 6.60 11.09 17.44
C ALA A 221 7.59 11.77 18.39
N THR A 222 8.54 11.02 18.94
CA THR A 222 9.61 11.58 19.79
C THR A 222 10.44 12.63 19.05
N LEU A 223 10.78 12.42 17.79
CA LEU A 223 11.51 13.40 16.98
C LEU A 223 10.65 14.66 16.74
N ALA A 224 9.36 14.49 16.44
CA ALA A 224 8.43 15.61 16.26
C ALA A 224 8.29 16.47 17.51
N GLU A 225 8.24 15.84 18.69
CA GLU A 225 8.22 16.53 19.99
C GLU A 225 9.56 17.22 20.26
N ALA A 226 10.67 16.51 20.09
CA ALA A 226 12.01 17.05 20.38
C ALA A 226 12.34 18.25 19.49
N LEU A 227 11.97 18.22 18.22
CA LEU A 227 12.17 19.32 17.29
C LEU A 227 11.08 20.39 17.42
N ASP A 228 10.00 20.11 18.13
CA ASP A 228 8.78 20.95 18.18
C ASP A 228 8.30 21.34 16.77
N SER A 229 8.06 20.34 15.92
CA SER A 229 7.84 20.52 14.49
C SER A 229 6.51 19.96 14.03
N PRO A 230 5.70 20.71 13.27
CA PRO A 230 4.58 20.13 12.53
C PRO A 230 5.09 18.98 11.66
N THR A 231 4.43 17.83 11.77
CA THR A 231 4.85 16.60 11.12
C THR A 231 3.73 16.06 10.25
N PHE A 232 4.02 15.87 8.98
CA PHE A 232 3.09 15.33 8.00
C PHE A 232 3.56 13.98 7.53
N THR A 233 2.63 13.05 7.33
CA THR A 233 2.92 11.69 6.86
C THR A 233 2.25 11.43 5.52
N ASN A 234 2.91 10.61 4.67
CA ASN A 234 2.38 10.17 3.38
C ASN A 234 2.71 8.69 3.16
N GLY A 235 1.97 8.02 2.28
CA GLY A 235 2.23 6.64 1.90
C GLY A 235 2.36 5.70 3.11
N ARG A 236 3.48 5.00 3.20
CA ARG A 236 3.75 4.00 4.26
C ARG A 236 3.97 4.59 5.66
N ALA A 237 4.22 5.88 5.76
CA ALA A 237 4.36 6.55 7.06
C ALA A 237 3.02 6.93 7.71
N ARG A 238 1.89 6.79 7.02
CA ARG A 238 0.57 7.06 7.62
C ARG A 238 0.34 6.13 8.81
N GLY A 239 -0.07 6.71 9.95
CA GLY A 239 -0.23 6.00 11.22
C GLY A 239 1.06 5.94 12.07
N SER A 240 2.16 6.57 11.64
CA SER A 240 3.40 6.65 12.43
C SER A 240 3.33 7.65 13.58
N LEU A 241 2.40 8.61 13.49
CA LEU A 241 2.02 9.47 14.62
C LEU A 241 0.58 9.13 14.99
N PRO A 242 0.27 9.03 16.29
CA PRO A 242 -1.12 8.94 16.74
C PRO A 242 -1.95 10.12 16.20
N PRO A 243 -3.22 9.91 15.85
CA PRO A 243 -4.06 10.98 15.28
C PRO A 243 -4.25 12.19 16.19
N ASP A 244 -4.15 12.00 17.50
CA ASP A 244 -4.27 13.01 18.55
C ASP A 244 -2.92 13.62 18.97
N HIS A 245 -1.82 13.22 18.33
CA HIS A 245 -0.50 13.77 18.64
C HIS A 245 -0.44 15.27 18.33
N PRO A 246 0.05 16.14 19.26
CA PRO A 246 -0.04 17.60 19.13
C PRO A 246 0.74 18.19 17.94
N ARG A 247 1.58 17.41 17.28
CA ARG A 247 2.35 17.83 16.09
C ARG A 247 1.93 17.06 14.82
N ALA A 248 0.90 16.23 14.87
CA ALA A 248 0.39 15.53 13.70
C ALA A 248 -0.46 16.46 12.83
N GLY A 249 -0.05 16.67 11.58
CA GLY A 249 -0.77 17.46 10.60
C GLY A 249 -1.20 16.63 9.40
N ASN A 250 -2.29 17.05 8.78
CA ASN A 250 -2.82 16.46 7.53
C ASN A 250 -3.24 17.54 6.52
N HIS A 251 -3.93 18.60 6.95
CA HIS A 251 -4.59 19.59 6.11
C HIS A 251 -3.76 20.87 5.90
N ALA A 252 -2.90 21.24 6.85
CA ALA A 252 -2.09 22.46 6.81
C ALA A 252 -0.74 22.29 6.08
N ARG A 253 -0.44 21.11 5.49
CA ARG A 253 0.85 20.80 4.87
C ARG A 253 1.34 21.84 3.85
N SER A 254 0.45 22.30 2.97
CA SER A 254 0.83 23.27 1.93
C SER A 254 1.28 24.62 2.53
N GLN A 255 0.62 25.06 3.60
CA GLN A 255 0.99 26.27 4.30
C GLN A 255 2.30 26.07 5.09
N ALA A 256 2.42 24.95 5.81
CA ALA A 256 3.64 24.61 6.53
C ALA A 256 4.86 24.61 5.59
N PHE A 257 4.74 24.05 4.40
CA PHE A 257 5.80 24.06 3.39
C PHE A 257 6.12 25.46 2.86
N ALA A 258 5.12 26.30 2.65
CA ALA A 258 5.31 27.66 2.13
C ALA A 258 6.01 28.59 3.16
N GLU A 259 5.86 28.32 4.45
CA GLU A 259 6.42 29.12 5.53
C GLU A 259 7.69 28.52 6.16
N ALA A 260 8.01 27.26 5.85
CA ALA A 260 9.16 26.55 6.42
C ALA A 260 10.50 27.22 6.05
N ASP A 261 11.44 27.27 6.99
CA ASP A 261 12.86 27.55 6.74
C ASP A 261 13.69 26.26 6.63
N LEU A 262 13.16 25.14 7.13
CA LEU A 262 13.76 23.82 6.99
C LEU A 262 12.68 22.75 6.79
N VAL A 263 12.90 21.85 5.82
CA VAL A 263 12.12 20.63 5.62
C VAL A 263 13.00 19.41 5.76
N LEU A 264 12.73 18.58 6.76
CA LEU A 264 13.34 17.26 6.93
C LEU A 264 12.43 16.21 6.23
N ALA A 265 12.84 15.77 5.06
CA ALA A 265 12.11 14.81 4.23
C ALA A 265 12.69 13.39 4.43
N LEU A 266 11.87 12.47 4.91
CA LEU A 266 12.25 11.13 5.33
C LEU A 266 11.55 10.06 4.47
N GLY A 267 12.25 9.51 3.48
CA GLY A 267 11.71 8.48 2.57
C GLY A 267 10.55 8.98 1.73
N VAL A 268 10.61 10.20 1.25
CA VAL A 268 9.54 10.87 0.51
C VAL A 268 9.90 11.01 -0.96
N ASP A 269 8.93 10.75 -1.84
CA ASP A 269 9.02 11.11 -3.25
C ASP A 269 8.45 12.51 -3.49
N TRP A 270 9.19 13.35 -4.23
CA TRP A 270 8.70 14.62 -4.74
C TRP A 270 7.94 14.40 -6.05
N ASP A 271 6.83 13.68 -5.99
CA ASP A 271 5.96 13.36 -7.13
C ASP A 271 4.68 14.23 -7.13
N PHE A 272 3.72 13.90 -8.01
CA PHE A 272 2.44 14.62 -8.13
C PHE A 272 1.67 14.71 -6.80
N ARG A 273 1.75 13.71 -5.90
CA ARG A 273 1.07 13.70 -4.59
C ARG A 273 1.60 14.77 -3.64
N THR A 274 2.81 15.25 -3.90
CA THR A 274 3.50 16.29 -3.11
C THR A 274 3.60 17.61 -3.88
N GLY A 275 2.95 17.71 -5.05
CA GLY A 275 3.11 18.84 -5.96
C GLY A 275 4.56 19.03 -6.37
N TYR A 276 5.29 17.93 -6.60
CA TYR A 276 6.70 17.92 -6.99
C TYR A 276 7.62 18.73 -6.05
N GLY A 277 7.18 18.94 -4.82
CA GLY A 277 7.89 19.77 -3.83
C GLY A 277 7.86 21.28 -4.10
N GLN A 278 7.08 21.74 -5.08
CA GLN A 278 7.06 23.16 -5.50
C GLN A 278 6.46 24.11 -4.45
N LYS A 279 5.67 23.59 -3.51
CA LYS A 279 5.07 24.39 -2.43
C LYS A 279 6.01 24.72 -1.27
N ILE A 280 7.18 24.11 -1.22
CA ILE A 280 8.19 24.42 -0.21
C ILE A 280 8.84 25.77 -0.57
N ALA A 281 9.01 26.67 0.40
CA ALA A 281 9.66 27.96 0.21
C ALA A 281 11.01 27.81 -0.52
N GLY A 282 11.30 28.77 -1.41
CA GLY A 282 12.48 28.69 -2.28
C GLY A 282 13.81 28.79 -1.53
N ASP A 283 13.79 29.46 -0.38
CA ASP A 283 14.91 29.67 0.54
C ASP A 283 14.99 28.65 1.69
N ALA A 284 14.00 27.75 1.78
CA ALA A 284 13.99 26.71 2.81
C ALA A 284 15.12 25.69 2.60
N THR A 285 15.84 25.39 3.66
CA THR A 285 16.80 24.28 3.68
C THR A 285 16.05 22.94 3.56
N VAL A 286 16.36 22.13 2.56
CA VAL A 286 15.77 20.80 2.40
C VAL A 286 16.83 19.74 2.67
N ILE A 287 16.58 18.90 3.68
CA ILE A 287 17.36 17.71 3.99
C ILE A 287 16.51 16.50 3.59
N GLN A 288 17.02 15.67 2.68
CA GLN A 288 16.31 14.48 2.23
C GLN A 288 17.10 13.23 2.58
N VAL A 289 16.48 12.33 3.35
CA VAL A 289 17.02 11.02 3.70
C VAL A 289 16.23 9.96 2.95
N ASP A 290 16.91 9.11 2.22
CA ASP A 290 16.29 7.99 1.50
C ASP A 290 17.24 6.80 1.38
N ALA A 291 16.69 5.59 1.38
CA ALA A 291 17.46 4.37 1.16
C ALA A 291 17.88 4.19 -0.31
N ASP A 292 17.28 4.94 -1.24
CA ASP A 292 17.59 4.94 -2.66
C ASP A 292 18.12 6.32 -3.09
N GLY A 293 19.40 6.40 -3.39
CA GLY A 293 20.04 7.66 -3.81
C GLY A 293 19.46 8.26 -5.09
N SER A 294 18.81 7.47 -5.95
CA SER A 294 18.17 7.96 -7.18
C SER A 294 16.92 8.82 -6.91
N ARG A 295 16.38 8.75 -5.71
CA ARG A 295 15.20 9.53 -5.28
C ARG A 295 15.58 10.88 -4.66
N ILE A 296 16.83 11.02 -4.25
CA ILE A 296 17.30 12.24 -3.61
C ILE A 296 17.43 13.35 -4.66
N GLY A 297 16.76 14.47 -4.41
CA GLY A 297 16.77 15.60 -5.32
C GLY A 297 15.92 15.42 -6.59
N TRP A 298 15.17 14.33 -6.70
CA TRP A 298 14.26 14.11 -7.83
C TRP A 298 13.13 15.14 -7.82
N ASN A 299 12.98 15.88 -8.92
CA ASN A 299 12.03 17.00 -9.11
C ASN A 299 12.27 18.26 -8.25
N ARG A 300 13.05 18.18 -7.18
CA ARG A 300 13.40 19.36 -6.36
C ARG A 300 14.83 19.26 -5.85
N PRO A 301 15.68 20.30 -6.04
CA PRO A 301 16.99 20.36 -5.44
C PRO A 301 16.93 20.26 -3.91
N VAL A 302 17.90 19.59 -3.31
CA VAL A 302 18.05 19.46 -1.86
C VAL A 302 19.37 20.07 -1.40
N HIS A 303 19.42 20.60 -0.18
CA HIS A 303 20.64 21.16 0.41
C HIS A 303 21.56 20.08 0.96
N LEU A 304 20.96 19.01 1.52
CA LEU A 304 21.68 17.85 2.00
C LEU A 304 20.90 16.59 1.59
N GLY A 305 21.48 15.78 0.73
CA GLY A 305 20.99 14.46 0.34
C GLY A 305 21.73 13.37 1.11
N VAL A 306 20.99 12.46 1.74
CA VAL A 306 21.54 11.42 2.61
C VAL A 306 21.02 10.07 2.18
N VAL A 307 21.93 9.19 1.71
CA VAL A 307 21.59 7.80 1.37
C VAL A 307 21.71 6.95 2.62
N ALA A 308 20.59 6.73 3.31
CA ALA A 308 20.51 5.93 4.53
C ALA A 308 19.07 5.46 4.77
N ASP A 309 18.90 4.50 5.67
CA ASP A 309 17.57 4.11 6.13
C ASP A 309 16.93 5.21 6.99
N PRO A 310 15.79 5.77 6.57
CA PRO A 310 15.15 6.86 7.30
C PRO A 310 14.81 6.52 8.75
N LEU A 311 14.40 5.27 9.03
CA LEU A 311 14.07 4.83 10.39
C LEU A 311 15.31 4.82 11.30
N THR A 312 16.44 4.38 10.76
CA THR A 312 17.73 4.39 11.48
C THR A 312 18.21 5.80 11.74
N VAL A 313 18.07 6.71 10.75
CA VAL A 313 18.43 8.13 10.93
C VAL A 313 17.53 8.81 11.96
N VAL A 314 16.22 8.54 11.93
CA VAL A 314 15.30 9.04 12.99
C VAL A 314 15.75 8.56 14.37
N ALA A 315 16.17 7.29 14.49
CA ALA A 315 16.71 6.79 15.76
C ALA A 315 17.95 7.54 16.22
N GLN A 316 18.92 7.74 15.32
CA GLN A 316 20.15 8.50 15.63
C GLN A 316 19.84 9.95 16.03
N LEU A 317 18.87 10.60 15.38
CA LEU A 317 18.44 11.97 15.75
C LEU A 317 17.77 12.01 17.12
N VAL A 318 16.94 11.02 17.45
CA VAL A 318 16.32 10.92 18.78
C VAL A 318 17.38 10.72 19.87
N ASP A 319 18.42 9.92 19.61
CA ASP A 319 19.50 9.69 20.58
C ASP A 319 20.33 10.95 20.90
N VAL A 320 20.30 11.98 20.06
CA VAL A 320 21.00 13.26 20.23
C VAL A 320 20.07 14.46 20.26
N ALA A 321 18.81 14.25 20.61
CA ALA A 321 17.74 15.25 20.51
C ALA A 321 17.99 16.52 21.35
N ASP A 322 18.69 16.39 22.48
CA ASP A 322 19.10 17.49 23.35
C ASP A 322 19.92 18.59 22.62
N ARG A 323 20.57 18.25 21.52
CA ARG A 323 21.40 19.17 20.74
C ARG A 323 20.58 20.14 19.87
N PHE A 324 19.30 19.86 19.59
CA PHE A 324 18.44 20.68 18.72
C PHE A 324 17.05 20.98 19.32
N THR A 325 16.74 20.44 20.49
CA THR A 325 15.47 20.73 21.19
C THR A 325 15.42 22.21 21.57
N PRO A 326 14.38 22.98 21.15
CA PRO A 326 14.29 24.39 21.45
C PRO A 326 14.01 24.62 22.95
N ALA A 327 14.60 25.67 23.51
CA ALA A 327 14.39 26.03 24.92
C ALA A 327 12.94 26.50 25.23
N ARG A 328 12.17 26.85 24.21
CA ARG A 328 10.75 27.25 24.30
C ARG A 328 10.00 26.74 23.09
N PRO A 329 8.68 26.48 23.21
CA PRO A 329 7.84 26.13 22.05
C PRO A 329 7.99 27.12 20.91
N ARG A 330 7.98 26.64 19.68
CA ARG A 330 8.10 27.47 18.48
C ARG A 330 6.75 28.09 18.11
N PRO A 331 6.65 29.42 17.97
CA PRO A 331 5.41 30.06 17.53
C PRO A 331 4.90 29.55 16.19
N PHE A 332 5.82 29.17 15.30
CA PHE A 332 5.49 28.57 14.00
C PHE A 332 4.69 27.26 14.15
N SER A 333 5.13 26.37 15.03
CA SER A 333 4.44 25.08 15.25
C SER A 333 3.03 25.30 15.78
N GLU A 334 2.84 26.21 16.71
CA GLU A 334 1.52 26.56 17.23
C GLU A 334 0.62 27.17 16.16
N SER A 335 1.17 28.06 15.31
CA SER A 335 0.45 28.67 14.19
C SER A 335 -0.05 27.62 13.20
N ILE A 336 0.84 26.72 12.76
CA ILE A 336 0.46 25.67 11.80
C ILE A 336 -0.55 24.68 12.40
N MET A 337 -0.43 24.31 13.67
CA MET A 337 -1.40 23.41 14.31
C MET A 337 -2.75 24.09 14.56
N THR A 338 -2.76 25.42 14.76
CA THR A 338 -4.01 26.21 14.81
C THR A 338 -4.70 26.21 13.45
N GLU A 339 -3.95 26.39 12.38
CA GLU A 339 -4.47 26.31 11.00
C GLU A 339 -4.96 24.90 10.65
N GLU A 340 -4.24 23.85 11.10
CA GLU A 340 -4.68 22.44 10.96
C GLU A 340 -6.05 22.24 11.58
N ALA A 341 -6.25 22.73 12.79
CA ALA A 341 -7.53 22.65 13.50
C ALA A 341 -8.64 23.46 12.79
N ALA A 342 -8.32 24.65 12.29
CA ALA A 342 -9.27 25.49 11.55
C ALA A 342 -9.71 24.84 10.24
N LYS A 343 -8.78 24.28 9.47
CA LYS A 343 -9.10 23.55 8.22
C LYS A 343 -9.94 22.31 8.48
N ARG A 344 -9.62 21.56 9.55
CA ARG A 344 -10.42 20.41 9.96
C ARG A 344 -11.84 20.83 10.33
N ALA A 345 -12.01 21.91 11.10
CA ALA A 345 -13.33 22.43 11.45
C ALA A 345 -14.12 22.87 10.19
N GLY A 346 -13.45 23.47 9.21
CA GLY A 346 -14.07 23.82 7.93
C GLY A 346 -14.60 22.59 7.16
N LEU A 347 -13.81 21.51 7.13
CA LEU A 347 -14.23 20.24 6.53
C LEU A 347 -15.42 19.61 7.26
N GLU A 348 -15.48 19.69 8.59
CA GLU A 348 -16.63 19.20 9.37
C GLU A 348 -17.92 19.94 8.99
N VAL A 349 -17.84 21.24 8.72
CA VAL A 349 -18.99 22.02 8.23
C VAL A 349 -19.41 21.56 6.83
N GLU A 350 -18.45 21.34 5.90
CA GLU A 350 -18.74 20.81 4.56
C GLU A 350 -19.40 19.42 4.64
N ALA A 351 -18.93 18.57 5.57
CA ALA A 351 -19.44 17.21 5.76
C ALA A 351 -20.75 17.15 6.56
N SER A 352 -21.35 18.29 6.96
CA SER A 352 -22.63 18.31 7.68
C SER A 352 -23.86 18.34 6.76
N SER A 353 -23.67 18.26 5.42
CA SER A 353 -24.77 18.24 4.44
C SER A 353 -25.70 17.04 4.66
N ASP A 354 -27.00 17.30 4.57
CA ASP A 354 -28.07 16.30 4.55
C ASP A 354 -28.67 16.11 3.14
N ASP A 355 -27.94 16.55 2.10
CA ASP A 355 -28.39 16.47 0.72
C ASP A 355 -28.58 15.02 0.24
N ILE A 356 -29.55 14.84 -0.65
CA ILE A 356 -29.83 13.58 -1.35
C ILE A 356 -29.79 13.86 -2.87
N PRO A 357 -28.92 13.17 -3.65
CA PRO A 357 -27.95 12.13 -3.26
C PRO A 357 -26.88 12.64 -2.28
N VAL A 358 -26.27 11.72 -1.54
CA VAL A 358 -25.35 12.01 -0.43
C VAL A 358 -24.11 12.79 -0.89
N ASP A 359 -23.74 13.85 -0.16
CA ASP A 359 -22.49 14.59 -0.39
C ASP A 359 -21.28 13.70 -0.10
N PRO A 360 -20.25 13.65 -0.98
CA PRO A 360 -19.06 12.82 -0.78
C PRO A 360 -18.23 13.17 0.45
N GLN A 361 -18.23 14.41 0.96
CA GLN A 361 -17.54 14.74 2.21
C GLN A 361 -18.27 14.14 3.41
N ARG A 362 -19.62 14.18 3.40
CA ARG A 362 -20.46 13.51 4.39
C ARG A 362 -20.21 12.01 4.41
N PHE A 363 -20.20 11.38 3.24
CA PHE A 363 -19.84 9.97 3.09
C PHE A 363 -18.45 9.68 3.68
N GLY A 364 -17.41 10.44 3.27
CA GLY A 364 -16.04 10.24 3.73
C GLY A 364 -15.89 10.33 5.24
N ARG A 365 -16.52 11.33 5.88
CA ARG A 365 -16.54 11.53 7.33
C ARG A 365 -17.21 10.35 8.06
N ASP A 366 -18.40 9.98 7.65
CA ASP A 366 -19.20 8.97 8.34
C ASP A 366 -18.57 7.57 8.21
N VAL A 367 -18.00 7.24 7.03
CA VAL A 367 -17.27 6.00 6.80
C VAL A 367 -15.97 5.94 7.61
N ALA A 368 -15.19 7.03 7.61
CA ALA A 368 -13.95 7.08 8.39
C ALA A 368 -14.23 7.00 9.90
N SER A 369 -15.29 7.67 10.38
CA SER A 369 -15.74 7.60 11.78
C SER A 369 -16.15 6.18 12.20
N PHE A 370 -16.83 5.44 11.30
CA PHE A 370 -17.20 4.05 11.56
C PHE A 370 -15.98 3.15 11.72
N PHE A 371 -15.00 3.26 10.82
CA PHE A 371 -13.80 2.41 10.91
C PHE A 371 -12.97 2.74 12.14
N GLY A 372 -12.78 4.02 12.43
CA GLY A 372 -11.97 4.48 13.56
C GLY A 372 -10.46 4.23 13.37
N PRO A 373 -9.65 4.58 14.38
CA PRO A 373 -8.18 4.63 14.25
C PRO A 373 -7.49 3.27 14.25
N ASP A 374 -8.15 2.21 14.74
CA ASP A 374 -7.54 0.88 14.88
C ASP A 374 -7.85 -0.06 13.72
N ALA A 375 -8.76 0.32 12.82
CA ALA A 375 -9.10 -0.47 11.65
C ALA A 375 -7.98 -0.51 10.61
N ILE A 376 -8.00 -1.55 9.78
CA ILE A 376 -7.23 -1.61 8.54
C ILE A 376 -8.19 -1.28 7.39
N VAL A 377 -7.89 -0.21 6.65
CA VAL A 377 -8.78 0.26 5.58
C VAL A 377 -8.04 0.28 4.25
N ALA A 378 -8.52 -0.50 3.31
CA ALA A 378 -8.13 -0.42 1.91
C ALA A 378 -8.98 0.66 1.21
N VAL A 379 -8.36 1.49 0.39
CA VAL A 379 -9.06 2.50 -0.41
C VAL A 379 -8.80 2.26 -1.89
N ASP A 380 -9.86 2.18 -2.70
CA ASP A 380 -9.82 1.76 -4.10
C ASP A 380 -10.71 2.64 -4.97
N GLY A 381 -10.12 3.31 -5.92
CA GLY A 381 -10.82 4.21 -6.82
C GLY A 381 -10.04 5.49 -7.08
N GLY A 382 -10.72 6.47 -7.66
CA GLY A 382 -10.17 7.79 -7.96
C GLY A 382 -10.53 8.83 -6.90
N ASP A 383 -11.66 9.50 -7.11
CA ASP A 383 -12.09 10.66 -6.31
C ASP A 383 -12.46 10.27 -4.88
N ILE A 384 -13.14 9.14 -4.72
CA ILE A 384 -13.56 8.63 -3.42
C ILE A 384 -12.37 8.32 -2.51
N VAL A 385 -11.23 7.87 -3.07
CA VAL A 385 -9.98 7.66 -2.34
C VAL A 385 -9.49 8.99 -1.76
N SER A 386 -9.42 10.02 -2.59
CA SER A 386 -8.95 11.34 -2.17
C SER A 386 -9.86 11.95 -1.11
N THR A 387 -11.18 11.80 -1.27
CA THR A 387 -12.19 12.32 -0.35
C THR A 387 -12.13 11.60 1.00
N THR A 388 -12.18 10.27 1.00
CA THR A 388 -12.16 9.48 2.25
C THR A 388 -10.81 9.56 2.96
N ALA A 389 -9.69 9.59 2.21
CA ALA A 389 -8.35 9.67 2.78
C ALA A 389 -8.11 10.92 3.65
N ARG A 390 -8.88 12.00 3.44
CA ARG A 390 -8.82 13.21 4.28
C ARG A 390 -9.34 12.98 5.69
N TRP A 391 -10.27 12.03 5.84
CA TRP A 391 -10.95 11.70 7.09
C TRP A 391 -10.33 10.51 7.81
N LEU A 392 -9.72 9.58 7.06
CA LEU A 392 -9.08 8.39 7.64
C LEU A 392 -7.87 8.79 8.50
N GLN A 393 -8.00 8.56 9.79
CA GLN A 393 -6.92 8.72 10.77
C GLN A 393 -6.66 7.35 11.40
N VAL A 394 -5.45 6.82 11.21
CA VAL A 394 -5.07 5.50 11.73
C VAL A 394 -3.92 5.61 12.72
N SER A 395 -3.93 4.75 13.73
CA SER A 395 -2.95 4.72 14.81
C SER A 395 -1.76 3.79 14.54
N HIS A 396 -1.81 3.04 13.43
CA HIS A 396 -0.77 2.04 13.12
C HIS A 396 -0.25 2.22 11.70
N PRO A 397 1.09 2.22 11.50
CA PRO A 397 1.70 2.24 10.17
C PRO A 397 1.23 1.07 9.32
N GLY A 398 0.92 1.35 8.04
CA GLY A 398 0.44 0.34 7.10
C GLY A 398 -1.04 0.00 7.18
N HIS A 399 -1.80 0.58 8.12
CA HIS A 399 -3.25 0.32 8.25
C HIS A 399 -4.12 1.09 7.25
N VAL A 400 -3.58 2.04 6.49
CA VAL A 400 -4.21 2.55 5.27
C VAL A 400 -3.48 1.95 4.08
N LEU A 401 -4.22 1.20 3.28
CA LEU A 401 -3.73 0.51 2.09
C LEU A 401 -4.32 1.20 0.86
N ASP A 402 -3.50 1.88 0.11
CA ASP A 402 -3.85 2.58 -1.13
C ASP A 402 -3.01 2.08 -2.32
N PRO A 403 -3.42 2.30 -3.56
CA PRO A 403 -2.68 1.84 -4.75
C PRO A 403 -1.36 2.58 -4.98
N GLY A 404 -0.96 3.48 -4.09
CA GLY A 404 0.28 4.24 -4.20
C GLY A 404 0.34 5.13 -5.46
N PRO A 405 1.55 5.49 -5.91
CA PRO A 405 1.72 6.42 -7.03
C PRO A 405 1.31 5.85 -8.39
N PHE A 406 1.20 4.53 -8.53
CA PHE A 406 0.77 3.90 -9.77
C PHE A 406 -0.73 4.10 -10.05
N GLY A 407 -1.54 4.24 -8.99
CA GLY A 407 -2.95 4.55 -9.11
C GLY A 407 -3.80 3.44 -9.72
N SER A 408 -3.41 2.18 -9.57
CA SER A 408 -4.17 1.03 -10.07
C SER A 408 -5.53 0.93 -9.39
N LEU A 409 -6.55 0.57 -10.16
CA LEU A 409 -7.87 0.20 -9.65
C LEU A 409 -7.96 -1.29 -9.38
N GLY A 410 -8.89 -1.70 -8.51
CA GLY A 410 -9.11 -3.11 -8.16
C GLY A 410 -8.17 -3.63 -7.06
N THR A 411 -7.45 -2.74 -6.36
CA THR A 411 -6.50 -3.14 -5.31
C THR A 411 -7.18 -3.53 -4.00
N GLY A 412 -8.32 -2.92 -3.71
CA GLY A 412 -9.02 -3.01 -2.42
C GLY A 412 -9.31 -4.43 -1.96
N PRO A 413 -9.92 -5.30 -2.79
CA PRO A 413 -10.21 -6.68 -2.39
C PRO A 413 -8.97 -7.48 -2.01
N GLY A 414 -7.90 -7.43 -2.81
CA GLY A 414 -6.64 -8.11 -2.51
C GLY A 414 -6.04 -7.64 -1.19
N TYR A 415 -6.05 -6.32 -0.96
CA TYR A 415 -5.54 -5.73 0.27
C TYR A 415 -6.35 -6.16 1.50
N ALA A 416 -7.67 -6.16 1.41
CA ALA A 416 -8.54 -6.57 2.51
C ALA A 416 -8.47 -8.07 2.81
N ILE A 417 -8.39 -8.93 1.77
CA ILE A 417 -8.19 -10.38 1.92
C ILE A 417 -6.89 -10.65 2.68
N ALA A 418 -5.79 -9.99 2.31
CA ALA A 418 -4.53 -10.12 3.03
C ALA A 418 -4.66 -9.62 4.48
N ALA A 419 -5.24 -8.43 4.69
CA ALA A 419 -5.41 -7.84 6.01
C ALA A 419 -6.20 -8.76 6.96
N LYS A 420 -7.34 -9.27 6.51
CA LYS A 420 -8.17 -10.17 7.31
C LYS A 420 -7.56 -11.55 7.51
N SER A 421 -6.75 -12.01 6.54
CA SER A 421 -5.99 -13.27 6.68
C SER A 421 -4.89 -13.19 7.73
N VAL A 422 -4.27 -12.02 7.90
CA VAL A 422 -3.17 -11.77 8.86
C VAL A 422 -3.70 -11.35 10.23
N PHE A 423 -4.76 -10.53 10.25
CA PHE A 423 -5.36 -9.96 11.47
C PHE A 423 -6.86 -10.31 11.55
N PRO A 424 -7.20 -11.58 11.83
CA PRO A 424 -8.60 -12.05 11.79
C PRO A 424 -9.52 -11.32 12.77
N ASP A 425 -9.01 -10.86 13.90
CA ASP A 425 -9.79 -10.18 14.94
C ASP A 425 -9.91 -8.67 14.73
N ARG A 426 -9.19 -8.09 13.75
CA ARG A 426 -9.27 -6.67 13.49
C ARG A 426 -10.42 -6.33 12.55
N ARG A 427 -10.99 -5.13 12.76
CA ARG A 427 -11.90 -4.54 11.77
C ARG A 427 -11.13 -4.24 10.50
N VAL A 428 -11.58 -4.79 9.37
CA VAL A 428 -11.02 -4.58 8.04
C VAL A 428 -12.11 -4.03 7.13
N GLY A 429 -11.80 -2.94 6.43
CA GLY A 429 -12.71 -2.33 5.50
C GLY A 429 -12.12 -2.06 4.13
N ILE A 430 -13.02 -1.88 3.16
CA ILE A 430 -12.67 -1.38 1.83
C ILE A 430 -13.59 -0.21 1.51
N VAL A 431 -13.00 0.89 1.05
CA VAL A 431 -13.76 2.01 0.50
C VAL A 431 -13.53 2.05 -1.00
N PHE A 432 -14.61 1.85 -1.76
CA PHE A 432 -14.58 1.83 -3.22
C PHE A 432 -15.21 3.10 -3.83
N GLY A 433 -14.70 3.54 -4.99
CA GLY A 433 -15.55 4.14 -6.00
C GLY A 433 -16.28 3.05 -6.79
N ASP A 434 -17.42 3.35 -7.37
CA ASP A 434 -18.20 2.39 -8.16
C ASP A 434 -17.41 1.81 -9.36
N GLY A 435 -16.61 2.65 -10.02
CA GLY A 435 -15.68 2.20 -11.05
C GLY A 435 -14.61 1.24 -10.54
N GLY A 436 -14.02 1.52 -9.36
CA GLY A 436 -13.03 0.64 -8.70
C GLY A 436 -13.63 -0.72 -8.34
N PHE A 437 -14.85 -0.73 -7.78
CA PHE A 437 -15.57 -1.96 -7.46
C PHE A 437 -15.75 -2.89 -8.68
N GLY A 438 -15.96 -2.30 -9.86
CA GLY A 438 -16.14 -3.05 -11.11
C GLY A 438 -14.95 -3.92 -11.52
N PHE A 439 -13.75 -3.69 -11.01
CA PHE A 439 -12.55 -4.48 -11.34
C PHE A 439 -12.56 -5.86 -10.65
N HIS A 440 -12.66 -5.88 -9.33
CA HIS A 440 -12.52 -7.11 -8.54
C HIS A 440 -13.64 -7.31 -7.51
N GLY A 441 -14.83 -6.76 -7.75
CA GLY A 441 -16.01 -6.99 -6.89
C GLY A 441 -16.36 -8.47 -6.71
N MET A 442 -16.02 -9.34 -7.67
CA MET A 442 -16.19 -10.79 -7.55
C MET A 442 -15.38 -11.44 -6.42
N GLU A 443 -14.39 -10.73 -5.84
CA GLU A 443 -13.64 -11.22 -4.69
C GLU A 443 -14.45 -11.28 -3.40
N PHE A 444 -15.65 -10.72 -3.37
CA PHE A 444 -16.61 -11.01 -2.29
C PHE A 444 -16.98 -12.48 -2.23
N ASP A 445 -16.96 -13.22 -3.36
CA ASP A 445 -17.03 -14.69 -3.36
C ASP A 445 -15.87 -15.31 -2.57
N THR A 446 -14.65 -14.85 -2.80
CA THR A 446 -13.48 -15.29 -2.03
C THR A 446 -13.64 -15.03 -0.54
N MET A 447 -14.10 -13.82 -0.16
CA MET A 447 -14.32 -13.47 1.24
C MET A 447 -15.40 -14.36 1.88
N VAL A 448 -16.49 -14.65 1.16
CA VAL A 448 -17.56 -15.55 1.63
C VAL A 448 -17.04 -16.99 1.81
N ARG A 449 -16.33 -17.54 0.81
CA ARG A 449 -15.75 -18.89 0.87
C ARG A 449 -14.78 -19.07 2.03
N LEU A 450 -14.01 -18.03 2.34
CA LEU A 450 -12.99 -18.05 3.38
C LEU A 450 -13.48 -17.55 4.74
N GLY A 451 -14.73 -17.09 4.85
CA GLY A 451 -15.30 -16.55 6.08
C GLY A 451 -14.61 -15.27 6.57
N LEU A 452 -14.22 -14.40 5.65
CA LEU A 452 -13.53 -13.14 5.96
C LEU A 452 -14.55 -12.00 6.08
N ASP A 453 -14.95 -11.63 7.28
CA ASP A 453 -15.94 -10.59 7.61
C ASP A 453 -15.40 -9.16 7.34
N VAL A 454 -15.20 -8.84 6.07
CA VAL A 454 -14.77 -7.52 5.58
C VAL A 454 -15.99 -6.65 5.31
N VAL A 455 -15.95 -5.38 5.72
CA VAL A 455 -16.99 -4.39 5.38
C VAL A 455 -16.54 -3.53 4.22
N GLY A 456 -17.13 -3.75 3.05
CA GLY A 456 -16.96 -2.89 1.88
C GLY A 456 -17.99 -1.75 1.88
N VAL A 457 -17.58 -0.57 1.44
CA VAL A 457 -18.45 0.58 1.24
C VAL A 457 -18.20 1.16 -0.14
N VAL A 458 -19.23 1.25 -0.96
CA VAL A 458 -19.14 1.86 -2.31
C VAL A 458 -19.76 3.25 -2.27
N GLY A 459 -18.97 4.26 -2.62
CA GLY A 459 -19.48 5.56 -3.02
C GLY A 459 -19.85 5.50 -4.49
N ASN A 460 -21.15 5.49 -4.77
CA ASN A 460 -21.73 5.20 -6.09
C ASN A 460 -22.42 6.44 -6.64
N ASP A 461 -21.71 7.21 -7.43
CA ASP A 461 -22.25 8.38 -8.16
C ASP A 461 -22.60 8.06 -9.62
N GLY A 462 -22.37 6.82 -10.06
CA GLY A 462 -22.69 6.31 -11.39
C GLY A 462 -21.81 6.84 -12.51
N VAL A 463 -20.63 7.41 -12.19
CA VAL A 463 -19.74 8.03 -13.19
C VAL A 463 -18.26 7.83 -12.83
N TRP A 464 -17.39 7.96 -13.83
CA TRP A 464 -15.93 8.13 -13.62
C TRP A 464 -15.63 9.59 -13.27
N SER A 465 -15.95 10.04 -12.04
CA SER A 465 -16.00 11.45 -11.64
C SER A 465 -14.74 12.24 -11.95
N ASN A 466 -13.55 11.74 -11.61
CA ASN A 466 -12.28 12.37 -11.95
C ASN A 466 -12.11 12.55 -13.47
N ILE A 467 -12.42 11.51 -14.23
CA ILE A 467 -12.26 11.51 -15.69
C ILE A 467 -13.30 12.43 -16.34
N LYS A 468 -14.55 12.37 -15.88
CA LYS A 468 -15.64 13.21 -16.38
C LYS A 468 -15.36 14.69 -16.13
N THR A 469 -14.83 15.04 -14.96
CA THR A 469 -14.45 16.42 -14.61
C THR A 469 -13.36 16.94 -15.56
N VAL A 470 -12.28 16.18 -15.77
CA VAL A 470 -11.22 16.55 -16.71
C VAL A 470 -11.74 16.61 -18.14
N HIS A 471 -12.59 15.66 -18.53
CA HIS A 471 -13.18 15.62 -19.86
C HIS A 471 -14.06 16.86 -20.12
N ARG A 472 -14.87 17.30 -19.14
CA ARG A 472 -15.65 18.54 -19.23
C ARG A 472 -14.78 19.79 -19.43
N MET A 473 -13.58 19.84 -18.85
CA MET A 473 -12.68 20.98 -19.04
C MET A 473 -12.15 21.10 -20.46
N PHE A 474 -11.81 19.95 -21.08
CA PHE A 474 -11.21 19.94 -22.41
C PHE A 474 -12.22 19.75 -23.55
N TYR A 475 -13.31 19.02 -23.29
CA TYR A 475 -14.29 18.63 -24.31
C TYR A 475 -15.74 18.66 -23.76
N PRO A 476 -16.24 19.82 -23.30
CA PRO A 476 -17.52 19.92 -22.56
C PRO A 476 -18.72 19.40 -23.33
N GLU A 477 -18.71 19.51 -24.68
CA GLU A 477 -19.83 19.12 -25.54
C GLU A 477 -19.76 17.64 -26.00
N ARG A 478 -18.73 16.91 -25.66
CA ARG A 478 -18.46 15.54 -26.17
C ARG A 478 -18.00 14.60 -25.07
N LEU A 479 -18.79 14.46 -24.01
CA LEU A 479 -18.50 13.50 -22.96
C LEU A 479 -18.74 12.07 -23.47
N VAL A 480 -17.76 11.19 -23.30
CA VAL A 480 -17.81 9.81 -23.76
C VAL A 480 -17.13 8.88 -22.76
N ALA A 481 -17.71 7.69 -22.57
CA ALA A 481 -17.20 6.63 -21.68
C ALA A 481 -17.03 7.08 -20.22
N THR A 482 -17.83 8.04 -19.76
CA THR A 482 -17.75 8.59 -18.39
C THR A 482 -18.89 8.15 -17.49
N ASP A 483 -19.99 7.68 -18.07
CA ASP A 483 -21.20 7.32 -17.33
C ASP A 483 -21.29 5.81 -17.13
N LEU A 484 -21.44 5.36 -15.88
CA LEU A 484 -21.62 3.97 -15.48
C LEU A 484 -23.09 3.68 -15.11
N GLY A 485 -23.79 4.70 -14.62
CA GLY A 485 -25.12 4.61 -14.01
C GLY A 485 -25.07 3.94 -12.63
N VAL A 486 -25.91 4.39 -11.75
CA VAL A 486 -26.02 3.83 -10.39
C VAL A 486 -26.43 2.36 -10.46
N ARG A 487 -25.57 1.45 -9.97
CA ARG A 487 -25.77 0.00 -10.04
C ARG A 487 -26.01 -0.62 -8.66
N PRO A 488 -26.80 -1.68 -8.57
CA PRO A 488 -27.11 -2.36 -7.31
C PRO A 488 -25.98 -3.33 -6.91
N TYR A 489 -24.76 -2.85 -6.70
CA TYR A 489 -23.59 -3.69 -6.35
C TYR A 489 -23.80 -4.49 -5.05
N HIS A 490 -24.56 -3.96 -4.08
CA HIS A 490 -24.94 -4.65 -2.87
C HIS A 490 -25.70 -5.98 -3.14
N ALA A 491 -26.61 -5.97 -4.12
CA ALA A 491 -27.37 -7.16 -4.48
C ALA A 491 -26.49 -8.27 -5.09
N MET A 492 -25.39 -7.91 -5.78
CA MET A 492 -24.40 -8.88 -6.23
C MET A 492 -23.74 -9.59 -5.03
N VAL A 493 -23.35 -8.84 -4.00
CA VAL A 493 -22.72 -9.41 -2.80
C VAL A 493 -23.71 -10.29 -2.02
N GLU A 494 -24.99 -9.91 -1.93
CA GLU A 494 -26.04 -10.76 -1.37
C GLU A 494 -26.19 -12.08 -2.13
N ALA A 495 -26.20 -12.03 -3.48
CA ALA A 495 -26.28 -13.23 -4.32
C ALA A 495 -25.09 -14.18 -4.14
N LEU A 496 -23.92 -13.67 -3.74
CA LEU A 496 -22.74 -14.47 -3.39
C LEU A 496 -22.77 -15.02 -1.95
N GLY A 497 -23.77 -14.65 -1.14
CA GLY A 497 -23.91 -15.11 0.25
C GLY A 497 -23.41 -14.10 1.31
N GLY A 498 -22.97 -12.93 0.89
CA GLY A 498 -22.61 -11.82 1.78
C GLY A 498 -23.82 -11.07 2.33
N TYR A 499 -23.58 -9.91 2.92
CA TYR A 499 -24.60 -8.94 3.33
C TYR A 499 -24.55 -7.74 2.37
N GLY A 500 -25.71 -7.29 1.90
CA GLY A 500 -25.81 -6.13 1.02
C GLY A 500 -26.82 -5.11 1.54
N GLU A 501 -26.53 -3.82 1.38
CA GLU A 501 -27.48 -2.76 1.72
C GLU A 501 -27.30 -1.55 0.78
N PHE A 502 -28.40 -0.95 0.36
CA PHE A 502 -28.40 0.28 -0.45
C PHE A 502 -28.84 1.47 0.37
N VAL A 503 -28.05 2.52 0.39
CA VAL A 503 -28.27 3.72 1.20
C VAL A 503 -28.39 4.95 0.29
N THR A 504 -29.44 5.75 0.48
CA THR A 504 -29.68 7.01 -0.23
C THR A 504 -29.78 8.21 0.72
N ASP A 505 -30.07 7.99 1.99
CA ASP A 505 -30.17 9.01 3.03
C ASP A 505 -28.86 9.05 3.82
N PRO A 506 -28.20 10.21 3.96
CA PRO A 506 -26.95 10.32 4.71
C PRO A 506 -27.08 9.89 6.17
N HIS A 507 -28.24 10.03 6.80
CA HIS A 507 -28.46 9.60 8.19
C HIS A 507 -28.47 8.07 8.35
N GLU A 508 -28.71 7.33 7.27
CA GLU A 508 -28.69 5.87 7.27
C GLU A 508 -27.28 5.27 7.10
N ILE A 509 -26.25 6.06 6.74
CA ILE A 509 -24.89 5.53 6.56
C ILE A 509 -24.36 4.88 7.86
N PRO A 510 -24.31 5.57 9.02
CA PRO A 510 -23.78 4.95 10.23
C PRO A 510 -24.57 3.73 10.72
N PRO A 511 -25.91 3.72 10.71
CA PRO A 511 -26.65 2.52 11.10
C PRO A 511 -26.51 1.38 10.10
N ALA A 512 -26.44 1.63 8.79
CA ALA A 512 -26.20 0.59 7.77
C ALA A 512 -24.83 -0.08 7.95
N LEU A 513 -23.78 0.68 8.20
CA LEU A 513 -22.44 0.16 8.47
C LEU A 513 -22.42 -0.73 9.74
N LYS A 514 -23.14 -0.34 10.79
CA LYS A 514 -23.28 -1.16 12.00
C LYS A 514 -24.05 -2.47 11.74
N ARG A 515 -25.09 -2.45 10.91
CA ARG A 515 -25.82 -3.66 10.49
C ARG A 515 -24.92 -4.58 9.66
N ALA A 516 -24.16 -3.99 8.74
CA ALA A 516 -23.19 -4.71 7.91
C ALA A 516 -22.15 -5.44 8.77
N GLU A 517 -21.53 -4.76 9.72
CA GLU A 517 -20.57 -5.36 10.68
C GLU A 517 -21.24 -6.43 11.55
N ALA A 518 -22.41 -6.15 12.12
CA ALA A 518 -23.14 -7.08 12.99
C ALA A 518 -23.59 -8.36 12.25
N SER A 519 -23.63 -8.36 10.91
CA SER A 519 -23.94 -9.55 10.12
C SER A 519 -22.91 -10.67 10.28
N GLY A 520 -21.66 -10.33 10.68
CA GLY A 520 -20.53 -11.29 10.75
C GLY A 520 -20.19 -11.93 9.42
N ARG A 521 -20.61 -11.35 8.31
CA ARG A 521 -20.39 -11.81 6.94
C ARG A 521 -19.63 -10.75 6.14
N PRO A 522 -18.95 -11.11 5.03
CA PRO A 522 -18.53 -10.11 4.06
C PRO A 522 -19.71 -9.25 3.65
N ALA A 523 -19.57 -7.94 3.76
CA ALA A 523 -20.69 -7.01 3.62
C ALA A 523 -20.37 -5.90 2.64
N LEU A 524 -21.39 -5.40 1.91
CA LEU A 524 -21.27 -4.23 1.03
C LEU A 524 -22.39 -3.24 1.28
N VAL A 525 -22.04 -2.06 1.78
CA VAL A 525 -22.94 -0.91 1.85
C VAL A 525 -22.72 -0.05 0.61
N ASN A 526 -23.73 0.03 -0.24
CA ASN A 526 -23.71 0.78 -1.50
C ASN A 526 -24.43 2.12 -1.29
N VAL A 527 -23.69 3.22 -1.23
CA VAL A 527 -24.21 4.55 -0.93
C VAL A 527 -24.35 5.37 -2.21
N HIS A 528 -25.55 5.86 -2.49
CA HIS A 528 -25.80 6.74 -3.64
C HIS A 528 -25.26 8.14 -3.36
N LEU A 529 -24.22 8.52 -4.10
CA LEU A 529 -23.55 9.82 -3.96
C LEU A 529 -24.01 10.80 -5.03
N ALA A 530 -23.95 12.09 -4.69
CA ALA A 530 -24.03 13.16 -5.67
C ALA A 530 -22.80 13.12 -6.59
N GLU A 531 -23.01 13.32 -7.89
CA GLU A 531 -21.92 13.53 -8.84
C GLU A 531 -21.16 14.81 -8.46
N THR A 532 -19.85 14.70 -8.23
CA THR A 532 -19.01 15.86 -7.91
C THR A 532 -18.32 16.42 -9.13
N MET A 533 -18.15 17.75 -9.14
CA MET A 533 -17.31 18.46 -10.11
C MET A 533 -15.97 18.88 -9.49
N ARG A 534 -15.61 18.33 -8.33
CA ARG A 534 -14.35 18.64 -7.66
C ARG A 534 -13.21 17.88 -8.34
N MET A 535 -12.20 18.61 -8.81
CA MET A 535 -10.97 17.99 -9.26
C MET A 535 -10.21 17.45 -8.06
N SER A 536 -9.77 16.21 -8.14
CA SER A 536 -8.71 15.76 -7.22
C SER A 536 -7.49 16.66 -7.40
N SER A 537 -6.75 16.91 -6.32
CA SER A 537 -5.52 17.72 -6.34
C SER A 537 -4.47 17.24 -7.36
N ASN A 538 -4.65 16.06 -7.93
CA ASN A 538 -3.76 15.45 -8.91
C ASN A 538 -3.83 16.10 -10.31
N TYR A 539 -4.92 16.80 -10.63
CA TYR A 539 -5.12 17.47 -11.92
C TYR A 539 -5.19 19.00 -11.80
N SER A 540 -5.17 19.55 -10.58
CA SER A 540 -5.13 20.99 -10.34
C SER A 540 -3.68 21.49 -10.37
N GLN A 541 -3.11 21.67 -11.56
CA GLN A 541 -1.91 22.47 -11.78
C GLN A 541 -2.23 23.69 -12.61
#